data_c228f64825fc695ac7afe138d9d7f3c0
#
_entry.id   c228f64825fc695ac7afe138d9d7f3c0
#
_cell.length_a   1.000
_cell.length_b   1.000
_cell.length_c   1.000
_cell.angle_alpha   90.00
_cell.angle_beta   90.00
_cell.angle_gamma   90.00
#
_symmetry.space_group_name_H-M   'P 1'
#
loop_
_entity.id
_entity.type
_entity.pdbx_description
1 polymer ?
#
loop_
_entity_poly.entity_id
_entity_poly.type
_entity_poly.pdbx_seq_one_letter_code
_entity_poly.pdbx_strand_id
1 'polypeptide(L)'
;MKLTISIIYGSVRTDRQGIKAARYLDKKLKDRGVQVNFVDPLDYQLPLLDKMYKEYDPGQAPEAMEDLAKKFDGSDGFLIVTGEYNHSIPPALKNILDHFQSEYLFKPSAIASYSAGMFGGMRAAVHLRAILAELGMPSISSIQPFPGIGKLFDENLNPQNDHIDPSA
;
A
#
# COMPACT_ATOMS: atom_id res chain seq x y z
N MET A 1 -9.15 -7.34 -21.03
CA MET A 1 -8.09 -6.44 -20.49
C MET A 1 -7.49 -7.12 -19.28
N LYS A 2 -6.19 -7.02 -19.07
CA LYS A 2 -5.54 -7.60 -17.89
C LYS A 2 -5.58 -6.53 -16.78
N LEU A 3 -6.16 -6.89 -15.62
CA LEU A 3 -6.28 -5.97 -14.47
C LEU A 3 -4.90 -5.57 -13.94
N THR A 4 -4.69 -4.29 -13.68
CA THR A 4 -3.46 -3.73 -13.10
C THR A 4 -3.74 -3.13 -11.73
N ILE A 5 -3.06 -3.59 -10.69
CA ILE A 5 -3.19 -3.10 -9.31
C ILE A 5 -1.86 -2.52 -8.83
N SER A 6 -1.88 -1.30 -8.30
CA SER A 6 -0.74 -0.77 -7.55
C SER A 6 -0.82 -1.19 -6.09
N ILE A 7 0.21 -1.92 -5.61
CA ILE A 7 0.41 -2.17 -4.18
C ILE A 7 1.29 -1.05 -3.63
N ILE A 8 0.77 -0.27 -2.67
CA ILE A 8 1.55 0.76 -1.98
C ILE A 8 1.89 0.25 -0.58
N TYR A 9 3.17 -0.02 -0.33
CA TYR A 9 3.68 -0.43 0.97
C TYR A 9 4.13 0.79 1.80
N GLY A 10 3.84 0.79 3.10
CA GLY A 10 3.91 2.01 3.91
C GLY A 10 5.09 2.14 4.87
N SER A 11 6.10 1.24 4.88
CA SER A 11 7.15 1.31 5.90
C SER A 11 8.56 1.43 5.32
N VAL A 12 9.37 2.30 5.94
CA VAL A 12 10.81 2.50 5.62
C VAL A 12 11.75 2.03 6.74
N ARG A 13 11.23 1.31 7.76
CA ARG A 13 12.06 0.84 8.88
C ARG A 13 13.08 -0.20 8.42
N THR A 14 14.27 -0.23 9.04
CA THR A 14 15.35 -1.18 8.69
C THR A 14 14.87 -2.63 8.77
N ASP A 15 14.20 -3.02 9.89
CA ASP A 15 13.72 -4.39 10.11
C ASP A 15 12.21 -4.51 9.88
N ARG A 16 11.72 -4.00 8.75
CA ARG A 16 10.29 -3.93 8.40
C ARG A 16 9.69 -5.30 8.09
N GLN A 17 9.14 -5.99 9.08
CA GLN A 17 8.52 -7.30 8.90
C GLN A 17 7.27 -7.26 8.00
N GLY A 18 6.56 -6.14 7.93
CA GLY A 18 5.38 -5.98 7.08
C GLY A 18 5.63 -6.12 5.58
N ILE A 19 6.88 -6.05 5.13
CA ILE A 19 7.25 -6.31 3.72
C ILE A 19 6.87 -7.74 3.31
N LYS A 20 6.89 -8.71 4.24
CA LYS A 20 6.48 -10.09 3.98
C LYS A 20 4.99 -10.17 3.60
N ALA A 21 4.12 -9.44 4.30
CA ALA A 21 2.70 -9.36 3.96
C ALA A 21 2.49 -8.72 2.57
N ALA A 22 3.19 -7.62 2.27
CA ALA A 22 3.09 -6.96 0.98
C ALA A 22 3.55 -7.88 -0.16
N ARG A 23 4.67 -8.61 0.01
CA ARG A 23 5.17 -9.57 -0.99
C ARG A 23 4.28 -10.81 -1.13
N TYR A 24 3.68 -11.28 -0.03
CA TYR A 24 2.68 -12.34 -0.08
C TYR A 24 1.47 -11.93 -0.95
N LEU A 25 0.95 -10.73 -0.73
CA LEU A 25 -0.18 -10.19 -1.51
C LEU A 25 0.20 -9.96 -2.98
N ASP A 26 1.40 -9.45 -3.26
CA ASP A 26 1.94 -9.32 -4.63
C ASP A 26 1.92 -10.68 -5.34
N LYS A 27 2.47 -11.71 -4.68
CA LYS A 27 2.47 -13.08 -5.23
C LYS A 27 1.04 -13.56 -5.48
N LYS A 28 0.13 -13.42 -4.51
CA LYS A 28 -1.27 -13.85 -4.64
C LYS A 28 -2.01 -13.19 -5.81
N LEU A 29 -1.80 -11.88 -6.03
CA LEU A 29 -2.39 -11.17 -7.16
C LEU A 29 -1.80 -11.66 -8.49
N LYS A 30 -0.49 -11.83 -8.57
CA LYS A 30 0.19 -12.35 -9.77
C LYS A 30 -0.23 -13.78 -10.12
N ASP A 31 -0.38 -14.66 -9.13
CA ASP A 31 -0.87 -16.03 -9.29
C ASP A 31 -2.30 -16.06 -9.87
N ARG A 32 -3.09 -15.00 -9.67
CA ARG A 32 -4.43 -14.79 -10.27
C ARG A 32 -4.40 -14.06 -11.62
N GLY A 33 -3.23 -13.84 -12.18
CA GLY A 33 -3.06 -13.19 -13.49
C GLY A 33 -3.17 -11.66 -13.47
N VAL A 34 -3.21 -11.02 -12.29
CA VAL A 34 -3.21 -9.56 -12.15
C VAL A 34 -1.82 -9.00 -12.42
N GLN A 35 -1.72 -7.87 -13.12
CA GLN A 35 -0.49 -7.09 -13.19
C GLN A 35 -0.33 -6.28 -11.92
N VAL A 36 0.88 -6.26 -11.36
CA VAL A 36 1.14 -5.54 -10.11
C VAL A 36 2.26 -4.53 -10.29
N ASN A 37 1.96 -3.26 -9.98
CA ASN A 37 2.94 -2.23 -9.72
C ASN A 37 3.26 -2.24 -8.23
N PHE A 38 4.40 -2.77 -7.83
CA PHE A 38 4.81 -2.77 -6.42
C PHE A 38 5.55 -1.49 -6.08
N VAL A 39 4.99 -0.68 -5.17
CA VAL A 39 5.54 0.60 -4.74
C VAL A 39 6.09 0.45 -3.33
N ASP A 40 7.41 0.44 -3.22
CA ASP A 40 8.15 0.45 -1.96
C ASP A 40 8.72 1.85 -1.72
N PRO A 41 8.41 2.53 -0.60
CA PRO A 41 8.89 3.87 -0.33
C PRO A 41 10.42 4.00 -0.28
N LEU A 42 11.16 2.91 -0.08
CA LEU A 42 12.63 2.93 -0.15
C LEU A 42 13.16 3.07 -1.57
N ASP A 43 12.40 2.64 -2.58
CA ASP A 43 12.81 2.74 -3.98
C ASP A 43 12.63 4.16 -4.54
N TYR A 44 11.71 4.94 -3.94
CA TYR A 44 11.31 6.25 -4.47
C TYR A 44 11.86 7.45 -3.70
N GLN A 45 12.20 7.30 -2.45
CA GLN A 45 12.82 8.31 -1.57
C GLN A 45 12.26 9.74 -1.76
N LEU A 46 10.92 9.87 -1.81
CA LEU A 46 10.28 11.17 -1.96
C LEU A 46 10.63 12.06 -0.75
N PRO A 47 10.93 13.36 -0.96
CA PRO A 47 11.11 14.30 0.14
C PRO A 47 9.82 14.39 0.97
N LEU A 48 9.87 15.00 2.15
CA LEU A 48 8.63 15.41 2.81
C LEU A 48 7.87 16.36 1.88
N LEU A 49 6.54 16.21 1.86
CA LEU A 49 5.69 16.97 0.94
C LEU A 49 5.94 18.47 1.10
N ASP A 50 6.44 19.07 0.05
CA ASP A 50 6.55 20.51 -0.17
C ASP A 50 5.69 20.90 -1.36
N LYS A 51 5.77 20.12 -2.45
CA LYS A 51 5.05 20.34 -3.69
C LYS A 51 4.42 19.05 -4.20
N MET A 52 3.11 19.10 -4.48
CA MET A 52 2.38 17.95 -5.06
C MET A 52 2.73 17.77 -6.54
N TYR A 53 2.55 16.56 -7.05
CA TYR A 53 2.79 16.26 -8.49
C TYR A 53 2.03 17.19 -9.44
N LYS A 54 0.76 17.49 -9.15
CA LYS A 54 -0.10 18.39 -9.94
C LYS A 54 0.38 19.84 -10.01
N GLU A 55 1.35 20.24 -9.16
CA GLU A 55 1.88 21.62 -9.10
C GLU A 55 3.15 21.80 -9.94
N TYR A 56 3.59 20.73 -10.63
CA TYR A 56 4.66 20.80 -11.63
C TYR A 56 4.07 20.96 -13.03
N ASP A 57 4.81 21.62 -13.90
CA ASP A 57 4.49 21.59 -15.34
C ASP A 57 4.66 20.14 -15.88
N PRO A 58 3.92 19.75 -16.91
CA PRO A 58 4.00 18.39 -17.45
C PRO A 58 5.43 17.96 -17.79
N GLY A 59 5.87 16.85 -17.21
CA GLY A 59 7.21 16.29 -17.41
C GLY A 59 8.34 17.04 -16.68
N GLN A 60 8.03 17.94 -15.77
CA GLN A 60 9.03 18.70 -14.99
C GLN A 60 9.10 18.26 -13.52
N ALA A 61 8.30 17.29 -13.11
CA ALA A 61 8.41 16.72 -11.78
C ALA A 61 9.68 15.86 -11.62
N PRO A 62 10.17 15.64 -10.40
CA PRO A 62 11.25 14.67 -10.17
C PRO A 62 10.94 13.30 -10.79
N GLU A 63 11.93 12.63 -11.35
CA GLU A 63 11.79 11.34 -12.05
C GLU A 63 11.00 10.30 -11.23
N ALA A 64 11.25 10.22 -9.92
CA ALA A 64 10.52 9.35 -9.02
C ALA A 64 9.01 9.64 -8.97
N MET A 65 8.62 10.92 -9.06
CA MET A 65 7.22 11.32 -9.09
C MET A 65 6.59 11.04 -10.45
N GLU A 66 7.30 11.27 -11.56
CA GLU A 66 6.84 10.94 -12.92
C GLU A 66 6.58 9.43 -13.07
N ASP A 67 7.50 8.59 -12.56
CA ASP A 67 7.34 7.13 -12.59
C ASP A 67 6.14 6.66 -11.75
N LEU A 68 5.97 7.21 -10.55
CA LEU A 68 4.83 6.89 -9.69
C LEU A 68 3.50 7.35 -10.31
N ALA A 69 3.42 8.57 -10.85
CA ALA A 69 2.24 9.08 -11.51
C ALA A 69 1.81 8.17 -12.66
N LYS A 70 2.77 7.79 -13.52
CA LYS A 70 2.51 6.85 -14.62
C LYS A 70 1.99 5.49 -14.14
N LYS A 71 2.53 4.95 -13.05
CA LYS A 71 2.06 3.69 -12.44
C LYS A 71 0.67 3.83 -11.87
N PHE A 72 0.40 4.93 -11.17
CA PHE A 72 -0.90 5.18 -10.57
C PHE A 72 -1.98 5.43 -11.62
N ASP A 73 -1.69 6.23 -12.64
CA ASP A 73 -2.61 6.45 -13.76
C ASP A 73 -2.96 5.15 -14.50
N GLY A 74 -1.96 4.29 -14.71
CA GLY A 74 -2.12 3.01 -15.38
C GLY A 74 -2.76 1.92 -14.52
N SER A 75 -3.14 2.20 -13.26
CA SER A 75 -3.74 1.22 -12.35
C SER A 75 -5.27 1.28 -12.40
N ASP A 76 -5.89 0.11 -12.36
CA ASP A 76 -7.35 -0.06 -12.23
C ASP A 76 -7.82 0.03 -10.77
N GLY A 77 -6.90 -0.08 -9.81
CA GLY A 77 -7.17 0.00 -8.37
C GLY A 77 -5.91 -0.09 -7.53
N PHE A 78 -6.09 0.05 -6.21
CA PHE A 78 -4.99 0.13 -5.26
C PHE A 78 -5.14 -0.87 -4.12
N LEU A 79 -4.04 -1.46 -3.69
CA LEU A 79 -3.94 -2.23 -2.45
C LEU A 79 -2.94 -1.55 -1.52
N ILE A 80 -3.44 -0.99 -0.43
CA ILE A 80 -2.59 -0.27 0.51
C ILE A 80 -2.20 -1.19 1.66
N VAL A 81 -0.89 -1.39 1.85
CA VAL A 81 -0.34 -2.26 2.91
C VAL A 81 0.27 -1.39 4.00
N THR A 82 -0.45 -1.23 5.10
CA THR A 82 -0.11 -0.31 6.19
C THR A 82 0.29 -1.01 7.48
N GLY A 83 1.37 -0.55 8.11
CA GLY A 83 1.63 -0.81 9.52
C GLY A 83 0.86 0.14 10.43
N GLU A 84 0.86 -0.16 11.73
CA GLU A 84 0.28 0.73 12.74
C GLU A 84 1.39 1.40 13.56
N TYR A 85 1.49 2.72 13.44
CA TYR A 85 2.38 3.57 14.24
C TYR A 85 1.54 4.46 15.13
N ASN A 86 1.56 4.19 16.44
CA ASN A 86 0.80 4.98 17.42
C ASN A 86 -0.70 5.16 17.01
N HIS A 87 -1.36 4.05 16.67
CA HIS A 87 -2.76 3.99 16.24
C HIS A 87 -3.06 4.63 14.87
N SER A 88 -2.06 5.03 14.09
CA SER A 88 -2.26 5.62 12.76
C SER A 88 -1.36 4.98 11.71
N ILE A 89 -1.41 5.50 10.49
CA ILE A 89 -0.59 5.04 9.37
C ILE A 89 0.86 5.54 9.51
N PRO A 90 1.85 4.83 8.92
CA PRO A 90 3.23 5.30 8.91
C PRO A 90 3.40 6.61 8.13
N PRO A 91 4.31 7.53 8.59
CA PRO A 91 4.57 8.79 7.88
C PRO A 91 4.98 8.60 6.42
N ALA A 92 5.78 7.58 6.11
CA ALA A 92 6.20 7.32 4.73
C ALA A 92 5.02 6.96 3.81
N LEU A 93 4.02 6.23 4.31
CA LEU A 93 2.79 5.97 3.56
C LEU A 93 2.03 7.27 3.30
N LYS A 94 1.81 8.06 4.35
CA LYS A 94 1.10 9.34 4.23
C LYS A 94 1.81 10.26 3.24
N ASN A 95 3.13 10.31 3.28
CA ASN A 95 3.93 11.12 2.37
C ASN A 95 3.72 10.73 0.90
N ILE A 96 3.76 9.43 0.57
CA ILE A 96 3.47 8.97 -0.81
C ILE A 96 2.06 9.36 -1.22
N LEU A 97 1.06 9.09 -0.37
CA LEU A 97 -0.33 9.37 -0.69
C LEU A 97 -0.58 10.86 -0.95
N ASP A 98 0.07 11.74 -0.20
CA ASP A 98 -0.15 13.19 -0.30
C ASP A 98 0.53 13.84 -1.51
N HIS A 99 1.52 13.21 -2.11
CA HIS A 99 2.18 13.75 -3.30
C HIS A 99 1.28 13.71 -4.56
N PHE A 100 0.24 12.86 -4.56
CA PHE A 100 -0.63 12.65 -5.72
C PHE A 100 -2.09 12.90 -5.35
N GLN A 101 -2.95 13.12 -6.36
CA GLN A 101 -4.38 13.35 -6.17
C GLN A 101 -5.22 12.83 -7.35
N SER A 102 -5.05 13.40 -8.54
CA SER A 102 -5.82 13.06 -9.74
C SER A 102 -5.63 11.61 -10.17
N GLU A 103 -4.44 11.07 -9.92
CA GLU A 103 -4.01 9.71 -10.26
C GLU A 103 -4.81 8.63 -9.51
N TYR A 104 -5.45 9.02 -8.40
CA TYR A 104 -6.28 8.14 -7.54
C TYR A 104 -7.78 8.18 -7.83
N LEU A 105 -8.26 9.27 -8.43
CA LEU A 105 -9.68 9.57 -8.51
C LEU A 105 -10.49 8.44 -9.16
N PHE A 106 -11.57 8.04 -8.47
CA PHE A 106 -12.54 7.04 -8.90
C PHE A 106 -11.98 5.61 -9.08
N LYS A 107 -10.80 5.32 -8.53
CA LYS A 107 -10.23 3.98 -8.54
C LYS A 107 -10.48 3.28 -7.19
N PRO A 108 -10.99 2.03 -7.19
CA PRO A 108 -11.25 1.31 -5.94
C PRO A 108 -9.96 1.02 -5.19
N SER A 109 -10.08 0.91 -3.88
CA SER A 109 -8.96 0.53 -3.02
C SER A 109 -9.31 -0.61 -2.07
N ALA A 110 -8.29 -1.37 -1.67
CA ALA A 110 -8.33 -2.37 -0.61
C ALA A 110 -7.26 -2.06 0.43
N ILE A 111 -7.51 -2.47 1.67
CA ILE A 111 -6.59 -2.23 2.79
C ILE A 111 -6.12 -3.56 3.35
N ALA A 112 -4.81 -3.73 3.42
CA ALA A 112 -4.15 -4.73 4.23
C ALA A 112 -3.38 -4.02 5.36
N SER A 113 -3.54 -4.50 6.58
CA SER A 113 -2.88 -3.89 7.73
C SER A 113 -2.06 -4.92 8.52
N TYR A 114 -1.03 -4.48 9.22
CA TYR A 114 -0.21 -5.36 10.03
C TYR A 114 0.27 -4.69 11.32
N SER A 115 0.54 -5.51 12.33
CA SER A 115 1.24 -5.09 13.54
C SER A 115 2.00 -6.25 14.18
N ALA A 116 2.93 -5.91 15.09
CA ALA A 116 3.59 -6.91 15.94
C ALA A 116 2.62 -7.55 16.94
N GLY A 117 1.57 -6.82 17.34
CA GLY A 117 0.54 -7.28 18.26
C GLY A 117 -0.62 -8.00 17.59
N MET A 118 -1.57 -8.44 18.40
CA MET A 118 -2.70 -9.27 17.99
C MET A 118 -3.79 -8.54 17.19
N PHE A 119 -3.79 -7.21 17.17
CA PHE A 119 -4.83 -6.43 16.47
C PHE A 119 -4.55 -6.22 14.98
N GLY A 120 -3.40 -6.66 14.46
CA GLY A 120 -3.10 -6.65 13.03
C GLY A 120 -3.14 -5.26 12.37
N GLY A 121 -2.98 -4.16 13.13
CA GLY A 121 -2.98 -2.81 12.57
C GLY A 121 -4.36 -2.22 12.28
N MET A 122 -5.43 -2.75 12.88
CA MET A 122 -6.81 -2.34 12.58
C MET A 122 -7.11 -0.85 12.82
N ARG A 123 -6.46 -0.20 13.80
CA ARG A 123 -6.68 1.24 14.06
C ARG A 123 -6.11 2.09 12.92
N ALA A 124 -4.92 1.73 12.44
CA ALA A 124 -4.35 2.38 11.25
C ALA A 124 -5.22 2.17 10.01
N ALA A 125 -5.79 0.97 9.83
CA ALA A 125 -6.70 0.68 8.73
C ALA A 125 -7.97 1.54 8.77
N VAL A 126 -8.55 1.77 9.95
CA VAL A 126 -9.72 2.65 10.12
C VAL A 126 -9.38 4.10 9.78
N HIS A 127 -8.23 4.62 10.25
CA HIS A 127 -7.78 5.96 9.88
C HIS A 127 -7.51 6.08 8.37
N LEU A 128 -6.94 5.05 7.77
CA LEU A 128 -6.65 5.03 6.33
C LEU A 128 -7.93 5.13 5.47
N ARG A 129 -9.06 4.55 5.90
CA ARG A 129 -10.33 4.68 5.18
C ARG A 129 -10.76 6.13 4.95
N ALA A 130 -10.60 6.98 5.95
CA ALA A 130 -10.94 8.40 5.82
C ALA A 130 -10.00 9.11 4.84
N ILE A 131 -8.72 8.78 4.87
CA ILE A 131 -7.72 9.33 3.95
C ILE A 131 -8.01 8.90 2.50
N LEU A 132 -8.29 7.62 2.28
CA LEU A 132 -8.60 7.09 0.95
C LEU A 132 -9.91 7.67 0.39
N ALA A 133 -10.90 7.89 1.25
CA ALA A 133 -12.15 8.53 0.84
C ALA A 133 -11.91 9.98 0.36
N GLU A 134 -11.10 10.76 1.07
CA GLU A 134 -10.72 12.12 0.68
C GLU A 134 -9.92 12.13 -0.64
N LEU A 135 -9.06 11.15 -0.86
CA LEU A 135 -8.29 11.00 -2.11
C LEU A 135 -9.13 10.48 -3.29
N GLY A 136 -10.43 10.23 -3.09
CA GLY A 136 -11.31 9.71 -4.15
C GLY A 136 -11.10 8.23 -4.48
N MET A 137 -10.49 7.47 -3.58
CA MET A 137 -10.28 6.02 -3.66
C MET A 137 -11.29 5.28 -2.76
N PRO A 138 -12.52 4.98 -3.20
CA PRO A 138 -13.47 4.24 -2.38
C PRO A 138 -12.89 2.87 -1.98
N SER A 139 -12.82 2.61 -0.67
CA SER A 139 -12.29 1.33 -0.19
C SER A 139 -13.38 0.28 -0.07
N ILE A 140 -13.07 -0.96 -0.45
CA ILE A 140 -13.96 -2.10 -0.22
C ILE A 140 -14.21 -2.31 1.28
N SER A 141 -15.29 -3.00 1.65
CA SER A 141 -15.68 -3.19 3.05
C SER A 141 -14.67 -4.06 3.83
N SER A 142 -14.07 -5.05 3.18
CA SER A 142 -13.10 -5.96 3.78
C SER A 142 -11.77 -5.26 4.07
N ILE A 143 -11.14 -5.67 5.18
CA ILE A 143 -9.76 -5.34 5.53
C ILE A 143 -9.05 -6.65 5.77
N GLN A 144 -7.83 -6.83 5.24
CA GLN A 144 -7.01 -7.99 5.52
C GLN A 144 -5.99 -7.65 6.63
N PRO A 145 -6.21 -8.06 7.90
CA PRO A 145 -5.25 -7.87 8.96
C PRO A 145 -4.19 -8.98 8.98
N PHE A 146 -2.96 -8.62 9.35
CA PHE A 146 -1.84 -9.52 9.58
C PHE A 146 -1.30 -9.31 11.01
N PRO A 147 -1.92 -9.98 12.03
CA PRO A 147 -1.45 -9.90 13.41
C PRO A 147 -0.16 -10.68 13.59
N GLY A 148 0.68 -10.27 14.56
CA GLY A 148 1.92 -10.97 14.88
C GLY A 148 2.90 -11.08 13.73
N ILE A 149 2.98 -10.08 12.89
CA ILE A 149 3.67 -10.08 11.58
C ILE A 149 5.09 -10.66 11.61
N GLY A 150 5.82 -10.53 12.73
CA GLY A 150 7.19 -11.02 12.84
C GLY A 150 7.31 -12.55 12.80
N LYS A 151 6.23 -13.29 13.10
CA LYS A 151 6.18 -14.77 13.11
C LYS A 151 5.18 -15.34 12.12
N LEU A 152 4.51 -14.49 11.36
CA LEU A 152 3.37 -14.88 10.55
C LEU A 152 3.75 -15.58 9.24
N PHE A 153 4.93 -15.32 8.72
CA PHE A 153 5.41 -15.89 7.47
C PHE A 153 6.77 -16.55 7.65
N ASP A 154 6.97 -17.70 7.00
CA ASP A 154 8.28 -18.31 6.83
C ASP A 154 9.15 -17.53 5.82
N GLU A 155 10.34 -18.06 5.51
CA GLU A 155 11.27 -17.47 4.54
C GLU A 155 10.74 -17.52 3.08
N ASN A 156 9.83 -18.44 2.80
CA ASN A 156 9.20 -18.61 1.50
C ASN A 156 7.85 -17.86 1.37
N LEU A 157 7.54 -16.99 2.33
CA LEU A 157 6.28 -16.25 2.43
C LEU A 157 5.03 -17.13 2.62
N ASN A 158 5.18 -18.35 3.14
CA ASN A 158 4.02 -19.16 3.50
C ASN A 158 3.50 -18.74 4.88
N PRO A 159 2.18 -18.52 5.02
CA PRO A 159 1.58 -18.24 6.32
C PRO A 159 1.79 -19.39 7.29
N GLN A 160 2.13 -19.06 8.54
CA GLN A 160 2.39 -20.04 9.61
C GLN A 160 1.19 -20.21 10.57
N ASN A 161 0.05 -19.66 10.20
CA ASN A 161 -1.20 -19.85 10.95
C ASN A 161 -2.41 -19.90 10.02
N ASP A 162 -3.52 -20.50 10.53
CA ASP A 162 -4.76 -20.73 9.79
C ASP A 162 -5.65 -19.46 9.67
N HIS A 163 -5.21 -18.32 10.20
CA HIS A 163 -5.99 -17.07 10.17
C HIS A 163 -5.83 -16.29 8.86
N ILE A 164 -4.90 -16.70 8.03
CA ILE A 164 -4.78 -16.17 6.68
C ILE A 164 -5.40 -17.20 5.74
N ASP A 165 -6.58 -16.89 5.24
CA ASP A 165 -7.26 -17.74 4.27
C ASP A 165 -6.40 -17.89 3.01
N PRO A 166 -5.95 -19.12 2.68
CA PRO A 166 -5.16 -19.35 1.47
C PRO A 166 -5.91 -19.02 0.19
N SER A 167 -7.25 -18.92 0.25
CA SER A 167 -8.14 -18.58 -0.86
C SER A 167 -8.45 -17.09 -0.99
N ALA A 168 -8.08 -16.29 0.03
CA ALA A 168 -8.31 -14.84 0.07
C ALA A 168 -7.47 -14.08 -0.96
#